data_07a224e6926fd07642f46f9f0be25c94
#
_entry.id   07a224e6926fd07642f46f9f0be25c94
#
_cell.length_a   1.000
_cell.length_b   1.000
_cell.length_c   1.000
_cell.angle_alpha   90.00
_cell.angle_beta   90.00
_cell.angle_gamma   90.00
#
_symmetry.space_group_name_H-M   'P 1'
#
loop_
_entity.id
_entity.type
_entity.pdbx_description
1 polymer ?
#
loop_
_entity_poly.entity_id
_entity_poly.type
_entity_poly.pdbx_seq_one_letter_code
_entity_poly.pdbx_strand_id
1 'polypeptide(L)'
;LESDEKVKFLAPRSSKEGYIIESGFITTDKNIDIPNADSIWSVSGNNKLTDQSPIKLSWTNDQGITFEKEIALDDKFLFTIKQRVINSTDKNYDFYSYGQIIRNQIPEGLTDFYILHEGPIATLDEELIEEDYDDIEEKKFSRTAQKGWLGIGDKYYISTLIPPREKEFKTTMD
;
A
#
# COMPACT_ATOMS: atom_id res chain seq x y z
N LEU A 1 -25.74 -1.58 18.91
CA LEU A 1 -24.61 -0.94 18.28
C LEU A 1 -24.39 0.47 18.88
N GLU A 2 -23.91 0.56 20.10
CA GLU A 2 -23.54 1.84 20.71
C GLU A 2 -22.38 1.56 21.65
N SER A 3 -21.19 1.33 21.06
CA SER A 3 -19.98 1.68 21.77
C SER A 3 -19.53 3.05 21.27
N ASP A 4 -19.37 4.02 22.17
CA ASP A 4 -18.74 5.30 21.90
C ASP A 4 -17.23 5.15 21.55
N GLU A 5 -16.75 3.95 21.34
CA GLU A 5 -15.38 3.66 20.96
C GLU A 5 -15.12 4.02 19.50
N LYS A 6 -14.23 4.96 19.30
CA LYS A 6 -13.72 5.32 17.98
C LYS A 6 -13.00 4.12 17.37
N VAL A 7 -13.45 3.65 16.23
CA VAL A 7 -12.76 2.60 15.47
C VAL A 7 -11.41 3.13 15.01
N LYS A 8 -10.35 2.44 15.37
CA LYS A 8 -9.00 2.70 14.85
C LYS A 8 -8.87 1.96 13.52
N PHE A 9 -8.88 2.71 12.44
CA PHE A 9 -8.77 2.14 11.10
C PHE A 9 -7.34 1.69 10.78
N LEU A 10 -6.34 2.51 11.02
CA LEU A 10 -4.92 2.16 10.87
C LEU A 10 -4.22 2.19 12.23
N ALA A 11 -3.30 1.26 12.43
CA ALA A 11 -2.54 1.14 13.66
C ALA A 11 -1.03 0.98 13.37
N PRO A 12 -0.15 1.49 14.25
CA PRO A 12 1.29 1.42 14.04
C PRO A 12 1.79 -0.03 13.85
N ARG A 13 2.76 -0.23 12.95
CA ARG A 13 3.38 -1.53 12.69
C ARG A 13 3.87 -2.24 13.96
N SER A 14 4.35 -1.48 14.95
CA SER A 14 4.87 -2.00 16.20
C SER A 14 3.79 -2.45 17.19
N SER A 15 2.51 -2.15 16.94
CA SER A 15 1.42 -2.60 17.81
C SER A 15 0.96 -4.01 17.45
N LYS A 16 0.37 -4.73 18.42
CA LYS A 16 -0.23 -6.04 18.18
C LYS A 16 -1.29 -5.98 17.07
N GLU A 17 -2.07 -4.90 17.05
CA GLU A 17 -3.14 -4.62 16.09
C GLU A 17 -2.64 -3.84 14.86
N GLY A 18 -1.33 -3.90 14.57
CA GLY A 18 -0.74 -3.15 13.46
C GLY A 18 -1.49 -3.36 12.16
N TYR A 19 -1.94 -2.24 11.56
CA TYR A 19 -2.62 -2.23 10.28
C TYR A 19 -2.15 -1.02 9.49
N ILE A 20 -1.33 -1.26 8.48
CA ILE A 20 -0.66 -0.21 7.72
C ILE A 20 -0.82 -0.39 6.23
N ILE A 21 -0.80 0.72 5.52
CA ILE A 21 -0.72 0.79 4.07
C ILE A 21 0.59 1.51 3.75
N GLU A 22 1.44 0.91 2.96
CA GLU A 22 2.69 1.53 2.55
C GLU A 22 2.94 1.38 1.06
N SER A 23 3.79 2.26 0.55
CA SER A 23 4.30 2.22 -0.81
C SER A 23 5.79 2.49 -0.81
N GLY A 24 6.52 1.97 -1.77
CA GLY A 24 7.95 2.13 -1.81
C GLY A 24 8.55 1.81 -3.16
N PHE A 25 9.87 1.65 -3.14
CA PHE A 25 10.69 1.33 -4.30
C PHE A 25 11.46 0.05 -4.06
N ILE A 26 11.65 -0.72 -5.11
CA ILE A 26 12.50 -1.92 -5.12
C ILE A 26 13.51 -1.77 -6.25
N THR A 27 14.69 -2.34 -6.06
CA THR A 27 15.70 -2.53 -7.11
C THR A 27 16.31 -3.91 -7.00
N THR A 28 16.77 -4.45 -8.11
CA THR A 28 17.54 -5.70 -8.14
C THR A 28 19.03 -5.46 -7.90
N ASP A 29 19.50 -4.21 -8.03
CA ASP A 29 20.90 -3.85 -7.76
C ASP A 29 21.11 -3.63 -6.26
N LYS A 30 21.80 -4.56 -5.63
CA LYS A 30 22.11 -4.55 -4.19
C LYS A 30 23.08 -3.45 -3.76
N ASN A 31 23.72 -2.78 -4.70
CA ASN A 31 24.69 -1.70 -4.42
C ASN A 31 24.02 -0.33 -4.43
N ILE A 32 22.72 -0.26 -4.69
CA ILE A 32 21.98 0.99 -4.71
C ILE A 32 21.15 1.12 -3.44
N ASP A 33 21.38 2.21 -2.72
CA ASP A 33 20.57 2.56 -1.56
C ASP A 33 19.22 3.09 -2.02
N ILE A 34 18.15 2.48 -1.52
CA ILE A 34 16.77 2.91 -1.72
C ILE A 34 16.15 3.32 -0.37
N PRO A 35 15.12 4.18 -0.37
CA PRO A 35 14.45 4.56 0.87
C PRO A 35 13.88 3.34 1.62
N ASN A 36 14.07 3.32 2.93
CA ASN A 36 13.58 2.30 3.85
C ASN A 36 12.82 2.94 5.03
N ALA A 37 12.49 2.14 6.04
CA ALA A 37 11.73 2.60 7.20
C ALA A 37 12.44 3.66 8.05
N ASP A 38 13.78 3.71 7.99
CA ASP A 38 14.61 4.67 8.75
C ASP A 38 14.95 5.92 7.93
N SER A 39 14.56 5.97 6.66
CA SER A 39 14.85 7.09 5.77
C SER A 39 14.09 8.34 6.18
N ILE A 40 14.82 9.44 6.37
CA ILE A 40 14.24 10.76 6.70
C ILE A 40 13.95 11.50 5.40
N TRP A 41 12.68 11.66 5.11
CA TRP A 41 12.22 12.36 3.93
C TRP A 41 12.15 13.87 4.15
N SER A 42 12.59 14.62 3.17
CA SER A 42 12.40 16.06 3.09
C SER A 42 11.02 16.38 2.54
N VAL A 43 10.32 17.33 3.17
CA VAL A 43 9.02 17.82 2.71
C VAL A 43 9.23 19.12 1.95
N SER A 44 8.67 19.24 0.75
CA SER A 44 8.67 20.49 -0.03
C SER A 44 7.27 21.07 -0.14
N GLY A 45 7.17 22.39 0.01
CA GLY A 45 5.89 23.12 -0.03
C GLY A 45 5.10 23.00 1.28
N ASN A 46 3.81 22.76 1.19
CA ASN A 46 2.95 22.61 2.37
C ASN A 46 3.22 21.24 3.04
N ASN A 47 3.32 21.23 4.37
CA ASN A 47 3.55 20.02 5.17
C ASN A 47 2.26 19.40 5.74
N LYS A 48 1.10 19.91 5.33
CA LYS A 48 -0.21 19.38 5.74
C LYS A 48 -0.99 18.92 4.52
N LEU A 49 -1.30 17.62 4.49
CA LEU A 49 -2.16 17.04 3.47
C LEU A 49 -3.62 17.45 3.72
N THR A 50 -4.25 17.96 2.66
CA THR A 50 -5.69 18.22 2.59
C THR A 50 -6.18 17.85 1.18
N ASP A 51 -7.47 17.85 0.95
CA ASP A 51 -8.08 17.67 -0.37
C ASP A 51 -7.68 18.74 -1.40
N GLN A 52 -7.18 19.90 -0.93
CA GLN A 52 -6.71 21.01 -1.76
C GLN A 52 -5.19 21.13 -1.84
N SER A 53 -4.46 20.35 -1.03
CA SER A 53 -3.01 20.51 -0.87
C SER A 53 -2.29 19.18 -0.76
N PRO A 54 -1.68 18.69 -1.86
CA PRO A 54 -0.85 17.50 -1.83
C PRO A 54 0.46 17.75 -1.06
N ILE A 55 1.04 16.68 -0.53
CA ILE A 55 2.37 16.69 0.08
C ILE A 55 3.38 16.12 -0.92
N LYS A 56 4.54 16.77 -1.01
CA LYS A 56 5.68 16.28 -1.80
C LYS A 56 6.83 15.92 -0.87
N LEU A 57 7.29 14.70 -1.01
CA LEU A 57 8.39 14.12 -0.25
C LEU A 57 9.55 13.80 -1.20
N SER A 58 10.78 14.03 -0.75
CA SER A 58 11.98 13.63 -1.47
C SER A 58 13.03 13.06 -0.55
N TRP A 59 13.76 12.09 -1.04
CA TRP A 59 14.92 11.51 -0.38
C TRP A 59 16.01 11.24 -1.43
N THR A 60 17.25 11.64 -1.16
CA THR A 60 18.37 11.45 -2.08
C THR A 60 19.42 10.59 -1.40
N ASN A 61 19.87 9.55 -2.11
CA ASN A 61 20.97 8.72 -1.62
C ASN A 61 22.34 9.36 -1.93
N ASP A 62 23.39 8.80 -1.35
CA ASP A 62 24.77 9.27 -1.55
C ASP A 62 25.30 9.01 -2.98
N GLN A 63 24.56 8.25 -3.79
CA GLN A 63 24.91 7.91 -5.16
C GLN A 63 24.32 8.88 -6.20
N GLY A 64 23.58 9.91 -5.77
CA GLY A 64 22.99 10.92 -6.64
C GLY A 64 21.64 10.53 -7.25
N ILE A 65 20.93 9.59 -6.62
CA ILE A 65 19.60 9.19 -7.03
C ILE A 65 18.57 9.76 -6.06
N THR A 66 17.58 10.49 -6.58
CA THR A 66 16.51 11.09 -5.79
C THR A 66 15.23 10.34 -6.00
N PHE A 67 14.60 9.94 -4.91
CA PHE A 67 13.26 9.31 -4.86
C PHE A 67 12.26 10.33 -4.40
N GLU A 68 11.16 10.44 -5.12
CA GLU A 68 10.10 11.39 -4.82
C GLU A 68 8.75 10.67 -4.68
N LYS A 69 7.95 11.18 -3.75
CA LYS A 69 6.53 10.82 -3.59
C LYS A 69 5.68 12.09 -3.54
N GLU A 70 4.65 12.14 -4.36
CA GLU A 70 3.57 13.11 -4.22
C GLU A 70 2.33 12.38 -3.72
N ILE A 71 1.79 12.82 -2.59
CA ILE A 71 0.61 12.24 -1.97
C ILE A 71 -0.50 13.28 -2.06
N ALA A 72 -1.57 12.96 -2.74
CA ALA A 72 -2.79 13.75 -2.84
C ALA A 72 -3.97 12.99 -2.22
N LEU A 73 -4.93 13.71 -1.70
CA LEU A 73 -6.17 13.21 -1.13
C LEU A 73 -7.34 13.91 -1.81
N ASP A 74 -8.40 13.19 -2.17
CA ASP A 74 -9.64 13.80 -2.61
C ASP A 74 -10.68 13.94 -1.47
N ASP A 75 -11.84 14.49 -1.78
CA ASP A 75 -12.96 14.68 -0.85
C ASP A 75 -13.68 13.39 -0.46
N LYS A 76 -13.30 12.26 -1.07
CA LYS A 76 -13.84 10.91 -0.81
C LYS A 76 -12.82 9.96 -0.16
N PHE A 77 -11.73 10.52 0.36
CA PHE A 77 -10.64 9.79 0.98
C PHE A 77 -9.86 8.85 0.05
N LEU A 78 -9.87 9.09 -1.26
CA LEU A 78 -8.98 8.43 -2.18
C LEU A 78 -7.60 9.09 -2.14
N PHE A 79 -6.59 8.32 -1.74
CA PHE A 79 -5.19 8.74 -1.77
C PHE A 79 -4.58 8.40 -3.13
N THR A 80 -4.04 9.40 -3.80
CA THR A 80 -3.23 9.20 -5.01
C THR A 80 -1.77 9.36 -4.67
N ILE A 81 -0.97 8.31 -4.88
CA ILE A 81 0.47 8.32 -4.62
C ILE A 81 1.21 8.24 -5.95
N LYS A 82 1.90 9.32 -6.32
CA LYS A 82 2.80 9.35 -7.46
C LYS A 82 4.22 9.15 -6.99
N GLN A 83 4.92 8.19 -7.57
CA GLN A 83 6.30 7.87 -7.27
C GLN A 83 7.17 8.16 -8.49
N ARG A 84 8.31 8.81 -8.26
CA ARG A 84 9.28 9.13 -9.29
C ARG A 84 10.70 8.90 -8.80
N VAL A 85 11.57 8.45 -9.70
CA VAL A 85 13.02 8.38 -9.46
C VAL A 85 13.70 9.34 -10.43
N ILE A 86 14.60 10.14 -9.91
CA ILE A 86 15.48 11.04 -10.66
C ILE A 86 16.89 10.50 -10.51
N ASN A 87 17.46 10.07 -11.62
CA ASN A 87 18.83 9.56 -11.67
C ASN A 87 19.73 10.65 -12.24
N SER A 88 20.61 11.20 -11.40
CA SER A 88 21.59 12.22 -11.79
C SER A 88 22.97 11.63 -12.11
N THR A 89 23.06 10.32 -12.33
CA THR A 89 24.30 9.61 -12.66
C THR A 89 24.35 9.24 -14.14
N ASP A 90 25.51 8.82 -14.61
CA ASP A 90 25.73 8.33 -15.98
C ASP A 90 25.35 6.85 -16.16
N LYS A 91 24.85 6.17 -15.11
CA LYS A 91 24.51 4.76 -15.12
C LYS A 91 23.01 4.53 -15.22
N ASN A 92 22.61 3.44 -15.84
CA ASN A 92 21.23 2.99 -15.86
C ASN A 92 20.94 2.08 -14.68
N TYR A 93 19.77 2.26 -14.06
CA TYR A 93 19.29 1.45 -12.95
C TYR A 93 17.82 1.11 -13.14
N ASP A 94 17.45 -0.09 -12.73
CA ASP A 94 16.05 -0.54 -12.77
C ASP A 94 15.41 -0.37 -11.39
N PHE A 95 14.29 0.36 -11.36
CA PHE A 95 13.49 0.54 -10.18
C PHE A 95 12.04 0.13 -10.45
N TYR A 96 11.45 -0.49 -9.45
CA TYR A 96 10.05 -0.88 -9.46
C TYR A 96 9.35 -0.22 -8.28
N SER A 97 8.10 0.17 -8.47
CA SER A 97 7.25 0.63 -7.38
C SER A 97 6.48 -0.55 -6.77
N TYR A 98 6.23 -0.50 -5.47
CA TYR A 98 5.33 -1.42 -4.82
C TYR A 98 4.34 -0.68 -3.91
N GLY A 99 3.22 -1.33 -3.63
CA GLY A 99 2.30 -0.99 -2.57
C GLY A 99 1.92 -2.25 -1.81
N GLN A 100 1.71 -2.14 -0.50
CA GLN A 100 1.26 -3.25 0.33
C GLN A 100 0.36 -2.79 1.47
N ILE A 101 -0.54 -3.68 1.85
CA ILE A 101 -1.36 -3.58 3.06
C ILE A 101 -0.88 -4.68 3.98
N ILE A 102 -0.56 -4.34 5.21
CA ILE A 102 -0.08 -5.29 6.22
C ILE A 102 -1.02 -5.22 7.41
N ARG A 103 -1.47 -6.38 7.87
CA ARG A 103 -2.23 -6.55 9.09
C ARG A 103 -1.52 -7.58 9.97
N ASN A 104 -1.16 -7.19 11.20
CA ASN A 104 -0.32 -8.03 12.09
C ASN A 104 -1.08 -9.19 12.69
N GLN A 105 -2.41 -9.14 12.72
CA GLN A 105 -3.22 -10.22 13.28
C GLN A 105 -4.58 -10.30 12.59
N ILE A 106 -5.15 -11.48 12.58
CA ILE A 106 -6.54 -11.71 12.20
C ILE A 106 -7.45 -10.97 13.19
N PRO A 107 -8.49 -10.25 12.74
CA PRO A 107 -9.42 -9.56 13.64
C PRO A 107 -10.10 -10.52 14.62
N GLU A 108 -10.21 -10.11 15.88
CA GLU A 108 -11.03 -10.84 16.84
C GLU A 108 -12.52 -10.67 16.50
N GLY A 109 -13.28 -11.76 16.49
CA GLY A 109 -14.72 -11.73 16.26
C GLY A 109 -15.13 -11.66 14.80
N LEU A 110 -14.34 -12.26 13.91
CA LEU A 110 -14.82 -12.57 12.55
C LEU A 110 -16.17 -13.27 12.69
N THR A 111 -17.17 -12.72 12.03
CA THR A 111 -18.49 -13.33 12.05
C THR A 111 -18.59 -14.23 10.83
N ASP A 112 -18.75 -15.53 11.04
CA ASP A 112 -19.10 -16.51 9.99
C ASP A 112 -20.50 -16.21 9.40
N PHE A 113 -20.80 -14.94 9.16
CA PHE A 113 -22.01 -14.55 8.49
C PHE A 113 -21.82 -14.68 6.99
N TYR A 114 -22.49 -15.61 6.38
CA TYR A 114 -22.55 -15.92 4.95
C TYR A 114 -22.79 -14.72 3.99
N ILE A 115 -22.93 -13.52 4.50
CA ILE A 115 -23.38 -12.36 3.72
C ILE A 115 -22.25 -11.33 3.55
N LEU A 116 -21.16 -11.42 4.32
CA LEU A 116 -20.10 -10.43 4.33
C LEU A 116 -18.74 -11.11 4.36
N HIS A 117 -17.94 -10.87 3.33
CA HIS A 117 -16.55 -11.32 3.31
C HIS A 117 -15.70 -10.39 4.18
N GLU A 118 -14.98 -10.96 5.14
CA GLU A 118 -13.97 -10.30 5.96
C GLU A 118 -12.63 -10.98 5.73
N GLY A 119 -11.73 -10.33 4.96
CA GLY A 119 -10.45 -10.91 4.59
C GLY A 119 -9.83 -10.27 3.37
N PRO A 120 -8.77 -10.88 2.85
CA PRO A 120 -8.16 -10.49 1.59
C PRO A 120 -9.12 -10.63 0.42
N ILE A 121 -9.22 -9.59 -0.38
CA ILE A 121 -10.15 -9.49 -1.50
C ILE A 121 -9.49 -8.77 -2.67
N ALA A 122 -9.78 -9.18 -3.88
CA ALA A 122 -9.33 -8.51 -5.08
C ALA A 122 -10.35 -8.62 -6.22
N THR A 123 -10.27 -7.70 -7.16
CA THR A 123 -10.80 -7.89 -8.50
C THR A 123 -9.62 -7.78 -9.47
N LEU A 124 -9.32 -8.85 -10.19
CA LEU A 124 -8.20 -8.93 -11.12
C LEU A 124 -8.71 -9.38 -12.50
N ASP A 125 -8.52 -8.54 -13.52
CA ASP A 125 -8.97 -8.81 -14.88
C ASP A 125 -10.45 -9.25 -14.96
N GLU A 126 -11.31 -8.54 -14.20
CA GLU A 126 -12.77 -8.76 -14.09
C GLU A 126 -13.19 -9.99 -13.24
N GLU A 127 -12.26 -10.71 -12.66
CA GLU A 127 -12.53 -11.82 -11.76
C GLU A 127 -12.48 -11.34 -10.30
N LEU A 128 -13.53 -11.63 -9.53
CA LEU A 128 -13.56 -11.44 -8.08
C LEU A 128 -12.82 -12.60 -7.41
N ILE A 129 -11.96 -12.25 -6.47
CA ILE A 129 -11.17 -13.17 -5.66
C ILE A 129 -11.42 -12.81 -4.20
N GLU A 130 -11.91 -13.76 -3.44
CA GLU A 130 -12.15 -13.67 -2.02
C GLU A 130 -11.41 -14.83 -1.36
N GLU A 131 -10.47 -14.53 -0.47
CA GLU A 131 -9.65 -15.52 0.22
C GLU A 131 -9.84 -15.39 1.72
N ASP A 132 -10.02 -16.51 2.39
CA ASP A 132 -10.05 -16.54 3.84
C ASP A 132 -8.63 -16.45 4.41
N TYR A 133 -8.47 -15.96 5.63
CA TYR A 133 -7.17 -15.82 6.26
C TYR A 133 -6.46 -17.18 6.40
N ASP A 134 -7.20 -18.24 6.75
CA ASP A 134 -6.66 -19.59 6.91
C ASP A 134 -6.16 -20.14 5.56
N ASP A 135 -6.88 -19.90 4.47
CA ASP A 135 -6.49 -20.37 3.13
C ASP A 135 -5.19 -19.72 2.66
N ILE A 136 -4.96 -18.45 3.00
CA ILE A 136 -3.73 -17.73 2.64
C ILE A 136 -2.53 -18.21 3.46
N GLU A 137 -2.72 -18.54 4.75
CA GLU A 137 -1.68 -19.14 5.58
C GLU A 137 -1.23 -20.50 5.01
N GLU A 138 -2.18 -21.29 4.49
CA GLU A 138 -1.86 -22.59 3.88
C GLU A 138 -1.26 -22.46 2.49
N LYS A 139 -1.76 -21.52 1.68
CA LYS A 139 -1.40 -21.36 0.28
C LYS A 139 -1.35 -19.91 -0.16
N LYS A 140 -0.15 -19.40 -0.29
CA LYS A 140 0.10 -18.06 -0.84
C LYS A 140 -0.56 -17.87 -2.21
N PHE A 141 -1.41 -16.84 -2.32
CA PHE A 141 -1.96 -16.42 -3.60
C PHE A 141 -0.94 -15.56 -4.36
N SER A 142 -0.79 -15.77 -5.67
CA SER A 142 0.05 -14.93 -6.53
C SER A 142 -0.49 -14.91 -7.96
N ARG A 143 -0.68 -13.72 -8.51
CA ARG A 143 -1.19 -13.50 -9.86
C ARG A 143 -0.58 -12.26 -10.51
N THR A 144 -0.40 -12.30 -11.82
CA THR A 144 -0.12 -11.13 -12.66
C THR A 144 -1.42 -10.70 -13.34
N ALA A 145 -1.73 -9.41 -13.32
CA ALA A 145 -2.95 -8.84 -13.89
C ALA A 145 -2.67 -7.56 -14.66
N GLN A 146 -3.57 -7.21 -15.58
CA GLN A 146 -3.49 -5.97 -16.38
C GLN A 146 -4.34 -4.85 -15.77
N LYS A 147 -5.38 -5.20 -15.03
CA LYS A 147 -6.28 -4.25 -14.37
C LYS A 147 -6.86 -4.86 -13.10
N GLY A 148 -7.24 -3.99 -12.20
CA GLY A 148 -7.91 -4.42 -10.98
C GLY A 148 -7.46 -3.65 -9.74
N TRP A 149 -7.81 -4.18 -8.61
CA TRP A 149 -7.44 -3.70 -7.29
C TRP A 149 -7.36 -4.90 -6.34
N LEU A 150 -6.69 -4.71 -5.22
CA LEU A 150 -6.60 -5.69 -4.15
C LEU A 150 -6.65 -5.00 -2.80
N GLY A 151 -7.09 -5.71 -1.78
CA GLY A 151 -7.24 -5.11 -0.46
C GLY A 151 -7.58 -6.11 0.63
N ILE A 152 -7.94 -5.56 1.77
CA ILE A 152 -8.47 -6.29 2.91
C ILE A 152 -9.83 -5.70 3.25
N GLY A 153 -10.85 -6.53 3.19
CA GLY A 153 -12.19 -6.23 3.67
C GLY A 153 -12.29 -6.45 5.17
N ASP A 154 -13.06 -5.60 5.82
CA ASP A 154 -13.43 -5.70 7.22
C ASP A 154 -14.92 -5.41 7.34
N LYS A 155 -15.54 -5.71 8.46
CA LYS A 155 -16.98 -5.53 8.68
C LYS A 155 -17.56 -4.17 8.26
N TYR A 156 -16.77 -3.11 8.40
CA TYR A 156 -17.20 -1.73 8.14
C TYR A 156 -16.31 -0.98 7.17
N TYR A 157 -15.17 -1.52 6.81
CA TYR A 157 -14.16 -0.84 6.02
C TYR A 157 -13.53 -1.78 5.02
N ILE A 158 -13.04 -1.20 3.94
CA ILE A 158 -12.15 -1.87 3.02
C ILE A 158 -10.94 -0.97 2.76
N SER A 159 -9.75 -1.55 2.84
CA SER A 159 -8.51 -0.89 2.41
C SER A 159 -8.09 -1.48 1.09
N THR A 160 -7.88 -0.64 0.10
CA THR A 160 -7.53 -1.11 -1.24
C THR A 160 -6.29 -0.44 -1.80
N LEU A 161 -5.56 -1.20 -2.59
CA LEU A 161 -4.52 -0.73 -3.49
C LEU A 161 -5.02 -0.84 -4.92
N ILE A 162 -4.93 0.26 -5.65
CA ILE A 162 -5.35 0.34 -7.04
C ILE A 162 -4.10 0.65 -7.89
N PRO A 163 -3.50 -0.34 -8.55
CA PRO A 163 -2.37 -0.14 -9.44
C PRO A 163 -2.72 0.75 -10.64
N PRO A 164 -1.73 1.36 -11.32
CA PRO A 164 -1.96 2.13 -12.53
C PRO A 164 -2.66 1.31 -13.62
N ARG A 165 -3.68 1.89 -14.26
CA ARG A 165 -4.59 1.19 -15.20
C ARG A 165 -3.95 0.64 -16.47
N GLU A 166 -2.79 1.08 -16.86
CA GLU A 166 -2.19 0.73 -18.17
C GLU A 166 -0.89 -0.05 -18.03
N LYS A 167 -0.67 -0.64 -16.86
CA LYS A 167 0.55 -1.39 -16.57
C LYS A 167 0.22 -2.72 -15.92
N GLU A 168 0.81 -3.75 -16.47
CA GLU A 168 0.85 -5.06 -15.82
C GLU A 168 1.45 -4.93 -14.41
N PHE A 169 0.86 -5.61 -13.46
CA PHE A 169 1.35 -5.69 -12.09
C PHE A 169 1.24 -7.11 -11.56
N LYS A 170 2.17 -7.45 -10.69
CA LYS A 170 2.13 -8.69 -9.93
C LYS A 170 1.57 -8.43 -8.55
N THR A 171 0.62 -9.23 -8.12
CA THR A 171 0.06 -9.20 -6.77
C THR A 171 0.30 -10.51 -6.04
N THR A 172 0.37 -10.42 -4.71
CA THR A 172 0.43 -11.55 -3.80
C THR A 172 -0.41 -11.26 -2.57
N MET A 173 -1.02 -12.31 -2.00
CA MET A 173 -1.64 -12.32 -0.68
C MET A 173 -0.95 -13.41 0.13
N ASP A 174 -0.40 -13.08 1.31
CA ASP A 174 0.38 -13.97 2.19
C ASP A 174 0.44 -13.44 3.63
#